data_b1a2340ea243a390d4e3768af0c76690
#
_entry.id   b1a2340ea243a390d4e3768af0c76690
#
_cell.length_a   1.000
_cell.length_b   1.000
_cell.length_c   1.000
_cell.angle_alpha   90.00
_cell.angle_beta   90.00
_cell.angle_gamma   90.00
#
_symmetry.space_group_name_H-M   'P 1'
#
loop_
_entity.id
_entity.type
_entity.pdbx_description
1 polymer ?
#
loop_
_entity_poly.entity_id
_entity_poly.type
_entity_poly.pdbx_seq_one_letter_code
_entity_poly.pdbx_strand_id
1 'polypeptide(L)'
;MILNMTGPATGGSAISAPIIGEDFNWTGGDGTYQALDDGGGNWRIKFLSSGTFTPLKDMVVDAFLLGAGGGSGSDYCGAGGAGYTTTVRSVVLAANTAYPLVIGAAGTNGNYSGTAATKGGTTSAFAAVANGGERSVKGSKTSVKNGANGGSGGAGFAASGGGGIDGGDGANGSGSLSSNGGKGQGTTTREFGEADGDLYASGGGGNLKATVPNSGNGGYYGGSTSVKPADGIVVIRQHKEVAA
;
A
#
# COMPACT_ATOMS: atom_id res chain seq x y z
N MET A 1 -39.88 -19.14 -47.20
CA MET A 1 -39.57 -17.73 -46.98
C MET A 1 -39.16 -17.60 -45.50
N ILE A 2 -37.84 -17.66 -45.22
CA ILE A 2 -37.30 -17.62 -43.84
C ILE A 2 -36.86 -16.18 -43.62
N LEU A 3 -37.54 -15.48 -42.73
CA LEU A 3 -37.17 -14.11 -42.31
C LEU A 3 -35.99 -14.21 -41.34
N ASN A 4 -34.80 -13.83 -41.79
CA ASN A 4 -33.63 -13.64 -40.94
C ASN A 4 -33.77 -12.29 -40.24
N MET A 5 -34.18 -12.29 -38.97
CA MET A 5 -34.11 -11.13 -38.11
C MET A 5 -32.71 -11.04 -37.48
N THR A 6 -31.80 -10.36 -38.14
CA THR A 6 -30.59 -9.85 -37.52
C THR A 6 -30.98 -8.63 -36.71
N GLY A 7 -31.20 -8.81 -35.38
CA GLY A 7 -31.28 -7.71 -34.45
C GLY A 7 -29.93 -7.01 -34.40
N PRO A 8 -29.91 -5.67 -34.20
CA PRO A 8 -28.66 -4.96 -34.02
C PRO A 8 -27.92 -5.50 -32.78
N ALA A 9 -26.70 -5.95 -32.98
CA ALA A 9 -25.78 -6.20 -31.87
C ALA A 9 -25.64 -4.89 -31.13
N THR A 10 -26.17 -4.84 -29.91
CA THR A 10 -25.82 -3.78 -28.96
C THR A 10 -24.36 -3.97 -28.60
N GLY A 11 -23.49 -3.31 -29.37
CA GLY A 11 -22.08 -3.21 -29.05
C GLY A 11 -21.97 -2.45 -27.73
N GLY A 12 -21.88 -3.18 -26.62
CA GLY A 12 -21.39 -2.62 -25.38
C GLY A 12 -20.00 -2.09 -25.67
N SER A 13 -19.82 -0.77 -25.57
CA SER A 13 -18.49 -0.15 -25.64
C SER A 13 -17.62 -0.87 -24.63
N ALA A 14 -16.55 -1.51 -25.09
CA ALA A 14 -15.53 -2.04 -24.20
C ALA A 14 -15.01 -0.83 -23.40
N ILE A 15 -15.31 -0.79 -22.11
CA ILE A 15 -14.78 0.26 -21.23
C ILE A 15 -13.30 -0.07 -21.11
N SER A 16 -12.45 0.72 -21.77
CA SER A 16 -10.99 0.68 -21.61
C SER A 16 -10.57 1.35 -20.32
N ALA A 17 -9.30 1.19 -19.93
CA ALA A 17 -8.73 1.94 -18.79
C ALA A 17 -8.99 3.45 -18.95
N PRO A 18 -9.27 4.17 -17.87
CA PRO A 18 -9.50 5.62 -17.92
C PRO A 18 -8.31 6.38 -18.52
N ILE A 19 -8.60 7.39 -19.33
CA ILE A 19 -7.62 8.16 -20.09
C ILE A 19 -7.48 9.55 -19.46
N ILE A 20 -6.24 9.95 -19.15
CA ILE A 20 -5.94 11.31 -18.67
C ILE A 20 -6.30 12.34 -19.75
N GLY A 21 -6.94 13.43 -19.35
CA GLY A 21 -7.44 14.48 -20.26
C GLY A 21 -8.81 14.19 -20.88
N GLU A 22 -9.31 12.94 -20.80
CA GLU A 22 -10.63 12.54 -21.31
C GLU A 22 -11.59 12.09 -20.18
N ASP A 23 -11.10 11.28 -19.25
CA ASP A 23 -11.87 10.75 -18.13
C ASP A 23 -11.51 11.42 -16.80
N PHE A 24 -10.25 11.85 -16.66
CA PHE A 24 -9.74 12.53 -15.46
C PHE A 24 -8.52 13.40 -15.76
N ASN A 25 -8.22 14.32 -14.83
CA ASN A 25 -6.96 15.04 -14.75
C ASN A 25 -6.18 14.61 -13.49
N TRP A 26 -4.85 14.62 -13.58
CA TRP A 26 -3.93 14.29 -12.51
C TRP A 26 -2.78 15.30 -12.43
N THR A 27 -2.47 15.81 -11.22
CA THR A 27 -1.41 16.82 -11.01
C THR A 27 -0.11 16.26 -10.44
N GLY A 28 -0.05 14.97 -10.11
CA GLY A 28 1.15 14.34 -9.53
C GLY A 28 2.33 14.18 -10.49
N GLY A 29 2.13 14.49 -11.78
CA GLY A 29 3.14 14.40 -12.82
C GLY A 29 3.10 13.10 -13.63
N ASP A 30 3.79 13.09 -14.76
CA ASP A 30 3.88 11.93 -15.65
C ASP A 30 4.59 10.75 -14.96
N GLY A 31 4.13 9.54 -15.25
CA GLY A 31 4.70 8.32 -14.68
C GLY A 31 4.40 8.08 -13.19
N THR A 32 3.62 8.95 -12.55
CA THR A 32 3.24 8.83 -11.15
C THR A 32 1.86 8.23 -10.92
N TYR A 33 1.24 7.73 -11.97
CA TYR A 33 0.01 6.93 -11.92
C TYR A 33 0.07 5.81 -12.97
N GLN A 34 -0.77 4.80 -12.80
CA GLN A 34 -0.95 3.70 -13.73
C GLN A 34 -2.46 3.45 -13.91
N ALA A 35 -2.98 3.64 -15.11
CA ALA A 35 -4.32 3.23 -15.47
C ALA A 35 -4.27 1.83 -16.07
N LEU A 36 -5.04 0.90 -15.52
CA LEU A 36 -5.03 -0.52 -15.84
C LEU A 36 -6.42 -0.94 -16.33
N ASP A 37 -6.46 -1.66 -17.44
CA ASP A 37 -7.65 -2.36 -17.90
C ASP A 37 -7.65 -3.77 -17.29
N ASP A 38 -8.64 -4.06 -16.46
CA ASP A 38 -8.81 -5.37 -15.81
C ASP A 38 -9.73 -6.30 -16.65
N GLY A 39 -10.16 -5.85 -17.83
CA GLY A 39 -11.04 -6.57 -18.73
C GLY A 39 -12.51 -6.55 -18.31
N GLY A 40 -13.40 -6.89 -19.25
CA GLY A 40 -14.84 -6.95 -18.99
C GLY A 40 -15.47 -5.62 -18.56
N GLY A 41 -14.87 -4.51 -18.94
CA GLY A 41 -15.32 -3.17 -18.53
C GLY A 41 -14.87 -2.75 -17.14
N ASN A 42 -13.95 -3.48 -16.52
CA ASN A 42 -13.36 -3.13 -15.23
C ASN A 42 -12.01 -2.43 -15.43
N TRP A 43 -11.70 -1.50 -14.54
CA TRP A 43 -10.43 -0.78 -14.56
C TRP A 43 -9.97 -0.39 -13.15
N ARG A 44 -8.66 -0.14 -13.02
CA ARG A 44 -8.03 0.42 -11.83
C ARG A 44 -7.10 1.56 -12.19
N ILE A 45 -6.96 2.52 -11.29
CA ILE A 45 -5.90 3.54 -11.33
C ILE A 45 -5.09 3.43 -10.03
N LYS A 46 -3.77 3.24 -10.17
CA LYS A 46 -2.80 3.27 -9.07
C LYS A 46 -2.11 4.63 -9.07
N PHE A 47 -2.18 5.37 -7.96
CA PHE A 47 -1.48 6.64 -7.75
C PHE A 47 -0.24 6.39 -6.90
N LEU A 48 0.92 6.74 -7.44
CA LEU A 48 2.24 6.44 -6.89
C LEU A 48 2.91 7.65 -6.24
N SER A 49 2.33 8.84 -6.36
CA SER A 49 2.78 10.08 -5.71
C SER A 49 1.56 10.89 -5.24
N SER A 50 1.82 11.89 -4.41
CA SER A 50 0.78 12.85 -4.02
C SER A 50 0.40 13.76 -5.20
N GLY A 51 -0.86 14.16 -5.26
CA GLY A 51 -1.40 15.02 -6.30
C GLY A 51 -2.89 15.25 -6.12
N THR A 52 -3.51 15.82 -7.13
CA THR A 52 -4.96 16.05 -7.17
C THR A 52 -5.57 15.25 -8.31
N PHE A 53 -6.53 14.42 -7.99
CA PHE A 53 -7.37 13.70 -8.95
C PHE A 53 -8.62 14.51 -9.21
N THR A 54 -8.91 14.79 -10.47
CA THR A 54 -10.13 15.50 -10.90
C THR A 54 -10.83 14.66 -11.95
N PRO A 55 -11.92 13.95 -11.61
CA PRO A 55 -12.71 13.24 -12.61
C PRO A 55 -13.39 14.23 -13.56
N LEU A 56 -13.47 13.91 -14.84
CA LEU A 56 -14.16 14.73 -15.85
C LEU A 56 -15.61 14.26 -16.08
N LYS A 57 -16.01 13.17 -15.43
CA LYS A 57 -17.36 12.59 -15.40
C LYS A 57 -17.70 12.20 -13.97
N ASP A 58 -18.99 12.20 -13.62
CA ASP A 58 -19.43 11.61 -12.37
C ASP A 58 -19.08 10.11 -12.35
N MET A 59 -18.54 9.64 -11.23
CA MET A 59 -18.19 8.23 -11.08
C MET A 59 -18.39 7.75 -9.65
N VAL A 60 -18.61 6.45 -9.50
CA VAL A 60 -18.60 5.77 -8.20
C VAL A 60 -17.44 4.80 -8.20
N VAL A 61 -16.56 4.93 -7.22
CA VAL A 61 -15.34 4.12 -7.12
C VAL A 61 -15.22 3.44 -5.76
N ASP A 62 -14.52 2.32 -5.73
CA ASP A 62 -13.91 1.80 -4.51
C ASP A 62 -12.48 2.35 -4.43
N ALA A 63 -12.01 2.66 -3.24
CA ALA A 63 -10.65 3.11 -3.00
C ALA A 63 -9.96 2.25 -1.95
N PHE A 64 -8.73 1.82 -2.27
CA PHE A 64 -7.80 1.15 -1.37
C PHE A 64 -6.63 2.09 -1.08
N LEU A 65 -6.38 2.34 0.19
CA LEU A 65 -5.31 3.19 0.68
C LEU A 65 -4.30 2.36 1.47
N LEU A 66 -3.03 2.63 1.28
CA LEU A 66 -1.93 2.02 2.00
C LEU A 66 -0.99 3.10 2.51
N GLY A 67 -0.75 3.13 3.82
CA GLY A 67 0.28 3.97 4.43
C GLY A 67 1.70 3.50 4.10
N ALA A 68 2.68 4.34 4.30
CA ALA A 68 4.08 4.00 4.06
C ALA A 68 4.67 3.12 5.17
N GLY A 69 5.70 2.35 4.86
CA GLY A 69 6.43 1.54 5.83
C GLY A 69 7.32 2.37 6.76
N GLY A 70 7.46 1.91 8.01
CA GLY A 70 8.37 2.48 9.01
C GLY A 70 9.79 1.96 8.85
N GLY A 71 10.78 2.72 9.31
CA GLY A 71 12.19 2.37 9.25
C GLY A 71 12.63 1.39 10.34
N SER A 72 13.64 0.61 10.03
CA SER A 72 14.39 -0.21 10.98
C SER A 72 15.43 0.63 11.73
N GLY A 73 15.59 0.42 13.02
CA GLY A 73 16.73 0.97 13.75
C GLY A 73 18.07 0.38 13.29
N SER A 74 19.17 0.86 13.86
CA SER A 74 20.48 0.23 13.78
C SER A 74 20.83 -0.40 15.11
N ASP A 75 21.75 -1.36 15.14
CA ASP A 75 22.24 -2.03 16.36
C ASP A 75 21.15 -2.66 17.25
N TYR A 76 21.17 -3.97 17.37
CA TYR A 76 20.29 -4.74 18.27
C TYR A 76 18.82 -4.31 18.24
N CYS A 77 18.32 -3.90 17.09
CA CYS A 77 16.96 -3.43 16.90
C CYS A 77 16.12 -4.42 16.08
N GLY A 78 14.81 -4.31 16.18
CA GLY A 78 13.89 -4.95 15.25
C GLY A 78 13.77 -4.19 13.94
N ALA A 79 13.10 -4.79 12.99
CA ALA A 79 12.76 -4.17 11.72
C ALA A 79 11.52 -3.24 11.84
N GLY A 80 11.34 -2.39 10.87
CA GLY A 80 10.17 -1.50 10.78
C GLY A 80 8.88 -2.24 10.47
N GLY A 81 7.76 -1.73 10.93
CA GLY A 81 6.42 -2.19 10.58
C GLY A 81 6.01 -1.70 9.20
N ALA A 82 5.14 -2.45 8.53
CA ALA A 82 4.53 -2.01 7.27
C ALA A 82 3.44 -0.96 7.48
N GLY A 83 3.09 -0.22 6.43
CA GLY A 83 1.92 0.67 6.45
C GLY A 83 0.63 -0.10 6.72
N TYR A 84 -0.34 0.57 7.35
CA TYR A 84 -1.70 0.06 7.51
C TYR A 84 -2.49 0.27 6.22
N THR A 85 -3.57 -0.47 6.06
CA THR A 85 -4.46 -0.39 4.90
C THR A 85 -5.84 0.11 5.30
N THR A 86 -6.54 0.74 4.37
CA THR A 86 -7.94 1.14 4.51
C THR A 86 -8.62 0.98 3.16
N THR A 87 -9.77 0.30 3.14
CA THR A 87 -10.63 0.20 1.96
C THR A 87 -11.92 0.95 2.22
N VAL A 88 -12.31 1.83 1.32
CA VAL A 88 -13.63 2.48 1.28
C VAL A 88 -14.32 2.13 -0.02
N ARG A 89 -15.64 1.93 0.05
CA ARG A 89 -16.43 1.50 -1.10
C ARG A 89 -17.49 2.54 -1.43
N SER A 90 -17.95 2.51 -2.66
CA SER A 90 -19.05 3.37 -3.15
C SER A 90 -18.78 4.87 -2.94
N VAL A 91 -17.52 5.30 -3.15
CA VAL A 91 -17.16 6.72 -3.08
C VAL A 91 -17.72 7.43 -4.31
N VAL A 92 -18.64 8.37 -4.09
CA VAL A 92 -19.23 9.19 -5.15
C VAL A 92 -18.30 10.36 -5.44
N LEU A 93 -17.82 10.45 -6.67
CA LEU A 93 -16.96 11.53 -7.16
C LEU A 93 -17.71 12.34 -8.21
N ALA A 94 -17.88 13.63 -7.94
CA ALA A 94 -18.53 14.54 -8.86
C ALA A 94 -17.56 15.02 -9.96
N ALA A 95 -18.05 15.14 -11.18
CA ALA A 95 -17.29 15.67 -12.31
C ALA A 95 -16.70 17.05 -11.99
N ASN A 96 -15.48 17.28 -12.46
CA ASN A 96 -14.74 18.55 -12.31
C ASN A 96 -14.49 18.98 -10.84
N THR A 97 -14.65 18.06 -9.89
CA THR A 97 -14.33 18.30 -8.48
C THR A 97 -12.93 17.78 -8.17
N ALA A 98 -12.11 18.62 -7.54
CA ALA A 98 -10.73 18.30 -7.20
C ALA A 98 -10.66 17.48 -5.89
N TYR A 99 -10.08 16.30 -5.94
CA TYR A 99 -9.86 15.41 -4.80
C TYR A 99 -8.36 15.31 -4.52
N PRO A 100 -7.86 15.89 -3.41
CA PRO A 100 -6.45 15.74 -3.04
C PRO A 100 -6.15 14.31 -2.59
N LEU A 101 -5.07 13.75 -3.09
CA LEU A 101 -4.50 12.48 -2.67
C LEU A 101 -3.13 12.75 -2.05
N VAL A 102 -2.91 12.29 -0.84
CA VAL A 102 -1.62 12.34 -0.16
C VAL A 102 -1.08 10.93 -0.03
N ILE A 103 0.04 10.65 -0.65
CA ILE A 103 0.74 9.36 -0.52
C ILE A 103 1.76 9.49 0.61
N GLY A 104 1.69 8.62 1.60
CA GLY A 104 2.62 8.60 2.70
C GLY A 104 4.03 8.31 2.22
N ALA A 105 4.99 9.15 2.61
CA ALA A 105 6.40 8.92 2.32
C ALA A 105 6.97 7.83 3.23
N ALA A 106 7.85 6.99 2.69
CA ALA A 106 8.57 5.97 3.44
C ALA A 106 9.31 6.56 4.65
N GLY A 107 9.32 5.82 5.75
CA GLY A 107 10.22 6.12 6.85
C GLY A 107 11.69 5.96 6.43
N THR A 108 12.61 6.33 7.28
CA THR A 108 14.05 6.14 7.06
C THR A 108 14.60 5.11 8.05
N ASN A 109 15.51 4.26 7.58
CA ASN A 109 16.27 3.41 8.49
C ASN A 109 17.23 4.27 9.32
N GLY A 110 17.44 3.90 10.58
CA GLY A 110 18.48 4.45 11.40
C GLY A 110 19.87 3.99 10.95
N ASN A 111 20.92 4.59 11.48
CA ASN A 111 22.31 4.21 11.20
C ASN A 111 23.15 4.12 12.50
N TYR A 112 24.33 3.52 12.37
CA TYR A 112 25.28 3.38 13.51
C TYR A 112 25.76 4.74 14.04
N SER A 113 25.76 5.79 13.24
CA SER A 113 26.20 7.13 13.62
C SER A 113 25.19 7.89 14.49
N GLY A 114 24.08 7.27 14.89
CA GLY A 114 23.12 7.84 15.83
C GLY A 114 21.84 8.40 15.21
N THR A 115 21.69 8.38 13.89
CA THR A 115 20.41 8.77 13.26
C THR A 115 19.33 7.76 13.64
N ALA A 116 18.23 8.25 14.20
CA ALA A 116 17.09 7.41 14.55
C ALA A 116 16.29 7.05 13.29
N ALA A 117 15.70 5.84 13.28
CA ALA A 117 14.69 5.49 12.29
C ALA A 117 13.45 6.38 12.42
N THR A 118 12.69 6.55 11.36
CA THR A 118 11.43 7.30 11.35
C THR A 118 10.23 6.42 11.03
N LYS A 119 9.06 6.84 11.52
CA LYS A 119 7.78 6.25 11.17
C LYS A 119 7.47 6.50 9.70
N GLY A 120 6.71 5.60 9.07
CA GLY A 120 6.13 5.81 7.75
C GLY A 120 5.06 6.92 7.75
N GLY A 121 4.92 7.60 6.64
CA GLY A 121 3.91 8.63 6.42
C GLY A 121 2.51 8.05 6.26
N THR A 122 1.51 8.87 6.55
CA THR A 122 0.09 8.54 6.36
C THR A 122 -0.34 8.81 4.92
N THR A 123 -1.10 7.90 4.35
CA THR A 123 -1.79 8.09 3.06
C THR A 123 -3.22 8.52 3.31
N SER A 124 -3.71 9.52 2.59
CA SER A 124 -5.10 9.97 2.70
C SER A 124 -5.70 10.31 1.35
N ALA A 125 -6.97 9.97 1.16
CA ALA A 125 -7.78 10.26 -0.02
C ALA A 125 -9.26 10.09 0.32
N PHE A 126 -10.17 10.84 -0.31
CA PHE A 126 -11.61 10.62 -0.23
C PHE A 126 -12.14 10.53 1.22
N ALA A 127 -11.69 11.41 2.10
CA ALA A 127 -11.99 11.42 3.53
C ALA A 127 -11.56 10.15 4.31
N ALA A 128 -10.79 9.25 3.69
CA ALA A 128 -10.20 8.07 4.31
C ALA A 128 -8.71 8.27 4.61
N VAL A 129 -8.21 7.50 5.58
CA VAL A 129 -6.82 7.57 6.04
C VAL A 129 -6.28 6.16 6.27
N ALA A 130 -5.05 5.91 5.79
CA ALA A 130 -4.25 4.73 6.11
C ALA A 130 -2.95 5.17 6.80
N ASN A 131 -2.75 4.77 8.05
CA ASN A 131 -1.58 5.17 8.83
C ASN A 131 -0.31 4.51 8.34
N GLY A 132 0.83 5.19 8.49
CA GLY A 132 2.13 4.59 8.26
C GLY A 132 2.52 3.58 9.34
N GLY A 133 3.39 2.63 8.98
CA GLY A 133 3.98 1.66 9.90
C GLY A 133 4.90 2.32 10.92
N GLU A 134 4.97 1.73 12.12
CA GLU A 134 5.84 2.23 13.17
C GLU A 134 7.32 1.95 12.86
N ARG A 135 8.19 2.82 13.38
CA ARG A 135 9.63 2.60 13.36
C ARG A 135 10.05 1.67 14.48
N SER A 136 11.10 0.87 14.28
CA SER A 136 11.77 0.27 15.41
C SER A 136 12.75 1.25 16.07
N VAL A 137 13.13 0.97 17.30
CA VAL A 137 14.08 1.81 18.06
C VAL A 137 15.42 1.12 18.20
N LYS A 138 16.49 1.91 18.26
CA LYS A 138 17.86 1.43 18.51
C LYS A 138 17.92 0.68 19.84
N GLY A 139 18.56 -0.48 19.84
CA GLY A 139 18.88 -1.26 21.03
C GLY A 139 20.36 -1.12 21.43
N SER A 140 20.77 -2.00 22.33
CA SER A 140 22.16 -2.23 22.72
C SER A 140 22.35 -3.71 23.04
N LYS A 141 23.57 -4.18 23.28
CA LYS A 141 23.84 -5.58 23.67
C LYS A 141 23.04 -6.02 24.90
N THR A 142 22.71 -5.10 25.78
CA THR A 142 21.95 -5.35 27.01
C THR A 142 20.48 -4.97 26.92
N SER A 143 20.06 -4.35 25.83
CA SER A 143 18.70 -3.79 25.61
C SER A 143 18.26 -3.98 24.17
N VAL A 144 18.17 -5.24 23.74
CA VAL A 144 17.63 -5.61 22.42
C VAL A 144 16.17 -5.16 22.26
N LYS A 145 15.78 -4.83 21.04
CA LYS A 145 14.47 -4.22 20.75
C LYS A 145 13.60 -5.13 19.89
N ASN A 146 12.32 -4.94 20.07
CA ASN A 146 11.29 -5.63 19.31
C ASN A 146 11.19 -5.08 17.89
N GLY A 147 10.59 -5.86 16.99
CA GLY A 147 10.09 -5.37 15.73
C GLY A 147 8.99 -4.33 15.94
N ALA A 148 8.79 -3.46 14.97
CA ALA A 148 7.79 -2.40 15.03
C ALA A 148 6.43 -2.87 14.52
N ASN A 149 5.36 -2.30 15.06
CA ASN A 149 3.98 -2.60 14.64
C ASN A 149 3.66 -1.95 13.30
N GLY A 150 2.72 -2.55 12.58
CA GLY A 150 2.26 -2.05 11.28
C GLY A 150 1.08 -2.83 10.72
N GLY A 151 0.74 -2.61 9.47
CA GLY A 151 -0.21 -3.45 8.72
C GLY A 151 0.22 -4.91 8.75
N SER A 152 1.56 -5.13 8.61
CA SER A 152 2.24 -6.36 9.05
C SER A 152 3.41 -5.97 9.95
N GLY A 153 3.66 -6.76 10.99
CA GLY A 153 4.69 -6.49 11.98
C GLY A 153 6.11 -6.71 11.46
N GLY A 154 7.07 -5.88 11.89
CA GLY A 154 8.50 -6.05 11.62
C GLY A 154 9.09 -7.23 12.39
N ALA A 155 10.15 -7.86 11.85
CA ALA A 155 10.92 -8.90 12.52
C ALA A 155 11.57 -8.33 13.79
N GLY A 156 11.59 -9.12 14.87
CA GLY A 156 12.17 -8.74 16.14
C GLY A 156 13.63 -9.19 16.29
N PHE A 157 14.40 -8.46 17.09
CA PHE A 157 15.68 -8.93 17.63
C PHE A 157 15.47 -9.74 18.90
N ALA A 158 14.49 -9.40 19.72
CA ALA A 158 14.04 -10.12 20.92
C ALA A 158 12.60 -10.61 20.79
N ALA A 159 11.68 -9.73 20.34
CA ALA A 159 10.28 -10.07 20.09
C ALA A 159 9.80 -9.41 18.80
N SER A 160 8.78 -9.97 18.18
CA SER A 160 8.17 -9.45 16.95
C SER A 160 7.39 -8.15 17.17
N GLY A 161 7.19 -7.40 16.10
CA GLY A 161 6.14 -6.39 16.00
C GLY A 161 4.80 -7.05 15.66
N GLY A 162 3.71 -6.53 16.23
CA GLY A 162 2.34 -6.99 15.93
C GLY A 162 1.87 -6.52 14.55
N GLY A 163 1.13 -7.36 13.87
CA GLY A 163 0.35 -7.01 12.68
C GLY A 163 -0.88 -6.19 13.02
N GLY A 164 -1.43 -5.50 12.03
CA GLY A 164 -2.78 -4.93 12.07
C GLY A 164 -3.85 -6.02 11.94
N ILE A 165 -5.10 -5.61 11.75
CA ILE A 165 -6.21 -6.53 11.52
C ILE A 165 -5.82 -7.50 10.40
N ASP A 166 -5.82 -8.79 10.66
CA ASP A 166 -5.42 -9.90 9.76
C ASP A 166 -4.06 -9.75 9.03
N GLY A 167 -3.26 -8.75 9.35
CA GLY A 167 -1.86 -8.66 8.92
C GLY A 167 -0.99 -9.65 9.70
N GLY A 168 0.06 -10.18 9.06
CA GLY A 168 0.98 -11.12 9.70
C GLY A 168 1.85 -10.45 10.76
N ASP A 169 2.04 -11.10 11.91
CA ASP A 169 3.06 -10.72 12.89
C ASP A 169 4.48 -10.99 12.34
N GLY A 170 5.44 -10.20 12.76
CA GLY A 170 6.84 -10.49 12.50
C GLY A 170 7.31 -11.74 13.26
N ALA A 171 8.42 -12.34 12.85
CA ALA A 171 9.02 -13.44 13.58
C ALA A 171 9.87 -12.93 14.76
N ASN A 172 9.87 -13.66 15.86
CA ASN A 172 10.70 -13.39 17.01
C ASN A 172 12.18 -13.69 16.70
N GLY A 173 13.09 -12.84 17.18
CA GLY A 173 14.53 -13.10 17.20
C GLY A 173 14.97 -13.71 18.53
N SER A 174 16.07 -14.45 18.52
CA SER A 174 16.71 -14.99 19.73
C SER A 174 18.16 -14.52 19.82
N GLY A 175 18.37 -13.25 20.15
CA GLY A 175 19.70 -12.63 20.22
C GLY A 175 20.30 -12.26 18.86
N SER A 176 19.59 -12.46 17.78
CA SER A 176 19.90 -11.97 16.44
C SER A 176 18.64 -11.48 15.73
N LEU A 177 18.78 -10.57 14.78
CA LEU A 177 17.64 -10.10 14.02
C LEU A 177 17.02 -11.25 13.22
N SER A 178 15.74 -11.52 13.44
CA SER A 178 15.04 -12.57 12.71
C SER A 178 15.00 -12.25 11.21
N SER A 179 15.07 -13.32 10.41
CA SER A 179 15.00 -13.21 8.96
C SER A 179 13.60 -12.83 8.43
N ASN A 180 12.54 -12.98 9.23
CA ASN A 180 11.17 -12.90 8.73
C ASN A 180 10.36 -11.78 9.38
N GLY A 181 10.03 -10.75 8.59
CA GLY A 181 8.93 -9.84 8.89
C GLY A 181 7.58 -10.52 8.64
N GLY A 182 6.51 -9.96 9.17
CA GLY A 182 5.15 -10.34 8.85
C GLY A 182 4.88 -10.18 7.36
N LYS A 183 4.23 -11.14 6.77
CA LYS A 183 3.84 -11.05 5.36
C LYS A 183 2.54 -10.27 5.24
N GLY A 184 2.44 -9.40 4.25
CA GLY A 184 1.20 -8.73 3.90
C GLY A 184 0.23 -9.69 3.20
N GLN A 185 -0.38 -10.60 3.94
CA GLN A 185 -1.15 -11.70 3.36
C GLN A 185 -2.54 -11.90 3.96
N GLY A 186 -2.94 -11.04 4.90
CA GLY A 186 -4.32 -10.97 5.34
C GLY A 186 -5.21 -10.34 4.27
N THR A 187 -6.52 -10.47 4.41
CA THR A 187 -7.46 -9.87 3.45
C THR A 187 -7.34 -8.35 3.43
N THR A 188 -7.11 -7.70 4.56
CA THR A 188 -6.99 -6.24 4.64
C THR A 188 -5.72 -5.70 3.99
N THR A 189 -4.68 -6.52 3.82
CA THR A 189 -3.43 -6.12 3.15
C THR A 189 -3.43 -6.42 1.64
N ARG A 190 -4.52 -6.94 1.11
CA ARG A 190 -4.74 -7.09 -0.33
C ARG A 190 -5.55 -5.91 -0.88
N GLU A 191 -5.37 -5.60 -2.14
CA GLU A 191 -6.19 -4.57 -2.81
C GLU A 191 -7.67 -4.88 -2.59
N PHE A 192 -8.39 -3.91 -2.08
CA PHE A 192 -9.83 -3.96 -1.79
C PHE A 192 -10.29 -5.08 -0.83
N GLY A 193 -9.36 -5.75 -0.14
CA GLY A 193 -9.67 -6.88 0.75
C GLY A 193 -10.10 -8.14 -0.01
N GLU A 194 -9.72 -8.29 -1.26
CA GLU A 194 -10.10 -9.43 -2.12
C GLU A 194 -8.99 -10.48 -2.16
N ALA A 195 -9.36 -11.76 -2.18
CA ALA A 195 -8.41 -12.87 -2.10
C ALA A 195 -7.43 -12.93 -3.29
N ASP A 196 -7.81 -12.41 -4.44
CA ASP A 196 -7.03 -12.29 -5.68
C ASP A 196 -6.36 -10.91 -5.85
N GLY A 197 -6.61 -9.97 -4.91
CA GLY A 197 -5.98 -8.65 -4.92
C GLY A 197 -4.47 -8.71 -4.70
N ASP A 198 -3.73 -7.72 -5.23
CA ASP A 198 -2.30 -7.59 -5.01
C ASP A 198 -1.96 -7.47 -3.52
N LEU A 199 -0.87 -8.12 -3.10
CA LEU A 199 -0.40 -8.10 -1.72
C LEU A 199 0.49 -6.90 -1.45
N TYR A 200 0.22 -6.22 -0.33
CA TYR A 200 0.98 -5.08 0.17
C TYR A 200 1.40 -5.28 1.62
N ALA A 201 2.11 -4.29 2.16
CA ALA A 201 2.36 -4.11 3.58
C ALA A 201 3.10 -5.28 4.24
N SER A 202 4.17 -5.80 3.64
CA SER A 202 5.06 -6.74 4.31
C SER A 202 5.87 -6.04 5.39
N GLY A 203 5.90 -6.61 6.59
CA GLY A 203 6.76 -6.15 7.68
C GLY A 203 8.24 -6.27 7.31
N GLY A 204 9.09 -5.37 7.83
CA GLY A 204 10.52 -5.42 7.61
C GLY A 204 11.13 -6.72 8.15
N GLY A 205 12.11 -7.27 7.44
CA GLY A 205 12.80 -8.50 7.81
C GLY A 205 13.74 -8.98 6.72
N GLY A 206 14.59 -9.96 7.00
CA GLY A 206 15.54 -10.51 6.05
C GLY A 206 14.91 -11.28 4.87
N ASN A 207 13.61 -11.52 4.91
CA ASN A 207 12.83 -12.03 3.78
C ASN A 207 12.65 -10.99 2.67
N LEU A 208 12.77 -9.70 3.00
CA LEU A 208 12.80 -8.63 2.01
C LEU A 208 14.20 -8.55 1.38
N LYS A 209 14.28 -8.66 0.08
CA LYS A 209 15.56 -8.61 -0.66
C LYS A 209 15.84 -7.24 -1.28
N ALA A 210 14.78 -6.46 -1.55
CA ALA A 210 14.85 -5.13 -2.12
C ALA A 210 13.62 -4.30 -1.72
N THR A 211 13.73 -2.99 -1.84
CA THR A 211 12.58 -2.10 -1.73
C THR A 211 11.68 -2.31 -2.96
N VAL A 212 10.41 -2.60 -2.70
CA VAL A 212 9.37 -2.60 -3.74
C VAL A 212 8.67 -1.25 -3.66
N PRO A 213 8.74 -0.40 -4.67
CA PRO A 213 8.13 0.93 -4.64
C PRO A 213 6.63 0.86 -4.33
N ASN A 214 6.12 1.81 -3.58
CA ASN A 214 4.70 1.96 -3.24
C ASN A 214 4.03 0.72 -2.64
N SER A 215 4.81 -0.15 -2.01
CA SER A 215 4.30 -1.39 -1.37
C SER A 215 3.96 -1.22 0.11
N GLY A 216 4.29 -0.07 0.71
CA GLY A 216 4.15 0.16 2.15
C GLY A 216 4.99 -0.78 3.03
N ASN A 217 5.95 -1.50 2.48
CA ASN A 217 6.77 -2.45 3.22
C ASN A 217 7.63 -1.76 4.28
N GLY A 218 7.77 -2.40 5.45
CA GLY A 218 8.66 -1.95 6.51
C GLY A 218 10.14 -2.09 6.15
N GLY A 219 10.98 -1.22 6.72
CA GLY A 219 12.43 -1.25 6.52
C GLY A 219 13.12 -2.38 7.27
N TYR A 220 14.26 -2.82 6.75
CA TYR A 220 15.14 -3.81 7.37
C TYR A 220 16.58 -3.32 7.36
N TYR A 221 17.29 -3.51 8.48
CA TYR A 221 18.71 -3.24 8.59
C TYR A 221 19.41 -4.46 9.21
N GLY A 222 20.17 -5.19 8.42
CA GLY A 222 20.86 -6.41 8.83
C GLY A 222 22.32 -6.40 8.38
N GLY A 223 23.17 -5.62 9.04
CA GLY A 223 24.61 -5.57 8.76
C GLY A 223 24.92 -5.12 7.33
N SER A 224 25.28 -6.06 6.46
CA SER A 224 25.63 -5.78 5.06
C SER A 224 24.41 -5.58 4.15
N THR A 225 23.21 -5.95 4.60
CA THR A 225 21.97 -5.83 3.83
C THR A 225 21.04 -4.84 4.49
N SER A 226 20.70 -3.78 3.78
CA SER A 226 19.72 -2.80 4.23
C SER A 226 18.64 -2.66 3.16
N VAL A 227 17.38 -2.82 3.56
CA VAL A 227 16.22 -2.58 2.70
C VAL A 227 15.48 -1.37 3.25
N LYS A 228 15.34 -0.36 2.42
CA LYS A 228 14.57 0.85 2.79
C LYS A 228 13.09 0.51 2.89
N PRO A 229 12.34 1.15 3.80
CA PRO A 229 10.89 1.07 3.76
C PRO A 229 10.34 1.67 2.46
N ALA A 230 9.11 1.36 2.13
CA ALA A 230 8.47 1.80 0.90
C ALA A 230 7.36 2.82 1.16
N ASP A 231 7.14 3.69 0.19
CA ASP A 231 6.03 4.64 0.17
C ASP A 231 4.68 3.92 0.17
N GLY A 232 3.62 4.64 0.50
CA GLY A 232 2.25 4.20 0.37
C GLY A 232 1.74 4.21 -1.07
N ILE A 233 0.45 3.92 -1.23
CA ILE A 233 -0.26 3.95 -2.52
C ILE A 233 -1.73 4.28 -2.29
N VAL A 234 -2.37 4.87 -3.29
CA VAL A 234 -3.83 4.90 -3.43
C VAL A 234 -4.19 4.16 -4.70
N VAL A 235 -5.13 3.23 -4.61
CA VAL A 235 -5.71 2.53 -5.77
C VAL A 235 -7.20 2.82 -5.80
N ILE A 236 -7.71 3.24 -6.94
CA ILE A 236 -9.16 3.33 -7.16
C ILE A 236 -9.56 2.37 -8.27
N ARG A 237 -10.79 1.89 -8.22
CA ARG A 237 -11.41 1.11 -9.28
C ARG A 237 -12.86 1.50 -9.45
N GLN A 238 -13.45 1.19 -10.59
CA GLN A 238 -14.88 1.27 -10.75
C GLN A 238 -15.58 0.46 -9.65
N HIS A 239 -16.59 1.06 -9.00
CA HIS A 239 -17.38 0.33 -8.01
C HIS A 239 -18.11 -0.85 -8.67
N LYS A 240 -17.92 -2.03 -8.11
CA LYS A 240 -18.66 -3.24 -8.51
C LYS A 240 -19.84 -3.38 -7.57
N GLU A 241 -21.05 -3.29 -8.11
CA GLU A 241 -22.23 -3.68 -7.35
C GLU A 241 -22.11 -5.17 -6.99
N VAL A 242 -22.20 -5.47 -5.71
CA VAL A 242 -22.26 -6.86 -5.26
C VAL A 242 -23.65 -7.36 -5.65
N ALA A 243 -23.70 -8.34 -6.58
CA ALA A 243 -24.96 -9.01 -6.89
C ALA A 243 -25.56 -9.57 -5.59
N ALA A 244 -26.80 -9.17 -5.30
CA ALA A 244 -27.53 -9.54 -4.09
C ALA A 244 -27.87 -11.03 -4.10
#